data_0f0b2ba662e0116072b7990068cf798b
#
_entry.id   0f0b2ba662e0116072b7990068cf798b
#
_cell.length_a   1.000
_cell.length_b   1.000
_cell.length_c   1.000
_cell.angle_alpha   90.00
_cell.angle_beta   90.00
_cell.angle_gamma   90.00
#
_symmetry.space_group_name_H-M   'P 1'
#
loop_
_entity.id
_entity.type
_entity.pdbx_description
1 polymer ?
#
loop_
_entity_poly.entity_id
_entity_poly.type
_entity_poly.pdbx_seq_one_letter_code
_entity_poly.pdbx_strand_id
1 'polypeptide(L)'
;MYNRYYREKFEEYVQEGADTISSNASITPSFHRVRHDWVGEVKVLYHIEANKISQGLKAYFGVGWEVKKTRIQYDYFYNLQGPGVGGLENNFRITYRERLTTGPQVVLGIEYAYFQLPISAFMEVELFTDVMADPGWSRFEGGVGLRYVF
;
A
#
# COMPACT_ATOMS: atom_id res chain seq x y z
N MET A 1 -8.53 -4.68 1.13
CA MET A 1 -8.34 -4.18 -0.25
C MET A 1 -6.89 -4.31 -0.71
N TYR A 2 -5.93 -3.87 0.08
CA TYR A 2 -4.49 -3.95 -0.17
C TYR A 2 -3.99 -5.37 -0.48
N ASN A 3 -4.50 -6.37 0.22
CA ASN A 3 -4.09 -7.77 0.08
C ASN A 3 -4.51 -8.43 -1.25
N ARG A 4 -5.63 -7.97 -1.84
CA ARG A 4 -6.14 -8.50 -3.11
C ARG A 4 -5.30 -8.07 -4.30
N TYR A 5 -4.90 -6.81 -4.35
CA TYR A 5 -4.04 -6.27 -5.39
C TYR A 5 -2.69 -6.98 -5.48
N TYR A 6 -2.02 -7.19 -4.33
CA TYR A 6 -0.75 -7.91 -4.32
C TYR A 6 -0.88 -9.39 -4.64
N ARG A 7 -2.05 -9.99 -4.40
CA ARG A 7 -2.33 -11.36 -4.80
C ARG A 7 -2.47 -11.50 -6.32
N GLU A 8 -3.19 -10.60 -6.97
CA GLU A 8 -3.35 -10.60 -8.43
C GLU A 8 -2.01 -10.37 -9.13
N LYS A 9 -1.21 -9.43 -8.65
CA LYS A 9 0.16 -9.19 -9.16
C LYS A 9 1.14 -10.32 -8.81
N PHE A 10 0.88 -11.08 -7.77
CA PHE A 10 1.68 -12.24 -7.39
C PHE A 10 1.63 -13.33 -8.47
N GLU A 11 0.46 -13.63 -9.00
CA GLU A 11 0.30 -14.64 -10.07
C GLU A 11 1.05 -14.22 -11.33
N GLU A 12 1.01 -12.95 -11.69
CA GLU A 12 1.76 -12.39 -12.82
C GLU A 12 3.28 -12.51 -12.61
N TYR A 13 3.80 -12.13 -11.43
CA TYR A 13 5.24 -12.20 -11.12
C TYR A 13 5.79 -13.61 -10.97
N VAL A 14 4.95 -14.54 -10.52
CA VAL A 14 5.30 -15.97 -10.42
C VAL A 14 5.44 -16.56 -11.81
N GLN A 15 4.58 -16.18 -12.73
CA GLN A 15 4.60 -16.62 -14.11
C GLN A 15 5.87 -16.12 -14.84
N GLU A 16 6.23 -14.84 -14.70
CA GLU A 16 7.50 -14.29 -15.17
C GLU A 16 8.73 -14.98 -14.58
N GLY A 17 8.68 -15.36 -13.29
CA GLY A 17 9.74 -16.12 -12.62
C GLY A 17 9.85 -17.57 -13.09
N ALA A 18 8.75 -18.18 -13.49
CA ALA A 18 8.70 -19.52 -14.04
C ALA A 18 9.38 -19.63 -15.40
N ASP A 19 9.14 -18.67 -16.27
CA ASP A 19 9.76 -18.59 -17.60
C ASP A 19 11.29 -18.50 -17.52
N THR A 20 11.82 -18.01 -16.42
CA THR A 20 13.26 -17.92 -16.16
C THR A 20 13.87 -19.25 -15.62
N ILE A 21 13.04 -20.14 -15.05
CA ILE A 21 13.53 -21.38 -14.42
C ILE A 21 13.41 -22.57 -15.38
N SER A 22 12.29 -22.76 -16.04
CA SER A 22 12.06 -23.76 -17.10
C SER A 22 10.62 -23.63 -17.62
N SER A 23 10.41 -23.81 -18.90
CA SER A 23 9.09 -23.83 -19.53
C SER A 23 8.14 -24.96 -19.03
N ASN A 24 8.63 -25.86 -18.21
CA ASN A 24 7.89 -27.03 -17.67
C ASN A 24 7.78 -27.01 -16.14
N ALA A 25 8.04 -25.88 -15.48
CA ALA A 25 7.91 -25.78 -14.03
C ALA A 25 6.46 -25.46 -13.63
N SER A 26 5.88 -26.31 -12.77
CA SER A 26 4.61 -26.00 -12.09
C SER A 26 4.90 -25.24 -10.82
N ILE A 27 4.34 -24.02 -10.71
CA ILE A 27 4.52 -23.16 -9.53
C ILE A 27 3.23 -23.08 -8.75
N THR A 28 3.31 -23.33 -7.45
CA THR A 28 2.19 -23.21 -6.52
C THR A 28 2.49 -22.06 -5.55
N PRO A 29 1.73 -20.94 -5.64
CA PRO A 29 1.87 -19.84 -4.68
C PRO A 29 1.46 -20.31 -3.29
N SER A 30 2.29 -20.01 -2.28
CA SER A 30 2.02 -20.35 -0.90
C SER A 30 1.59 -19.14 -0.09
N PHE A 31 2.43 -18.15 0.01
CA PHE A 31 2.19 -17.01 0.87
C PHE A 31 2.88 -15.75 0.35
N HIS A 32 2.24 -14.59 0.57
CA HIS A 32 2.89 -13.29 0.37
C HIS A 32 2.73 -12.42 1.61
N ARG A 33 3.76 -11.67 1.93
CA ARG A 33 3.78 -10.79 3.10
C ARG A 33 4.52 -9.50 2.80
N VAL A 34 3.91 -8.38 3.18
CA VAL A 34 4.60 -7.09 3.21
C VAL A 34 5.55 -7.11 4.40
N ARG A 35 6.84 -6.93 4.12
CA ARG A 35 7.90 -6.98 5.12
C ARG A 35 8.22 -5.61 5.69
N HIS A 36 8.21 -4.61 4.84
CA HIS A 36 8.60 -3.26 5.21
C HIS A 36 7.94 -2.26 4.28
N ASP A 37 7.34 -1.25 4.87
CA ASP A 37 6.80 -0.07 4.17
C ASP A 37 7.46 1.18 4.72
N TRP A 38 7.83 2.06 3.81
CA TRP A 38 8.21 3.43 4.12
C TRP A 38 7.34 4.36 3.30
N VAL A 39 6.73 5.34 3.95
CA VAL A 39 5.85 6.33 3.33
C VAL A 39 6.36 7.72 3.66
N GLY A 40 6.52 8.54 2.64
CA GLY A 40 6.77 9.97 2.77
C GLY A 40 5.67 10.72 2.02
N GLU A 41 5.09 11.72 2.68
CA GLU A 41 4.02 12.51 2.09
C GLU A 41 4.16 14.00 2.42
N VAL A 42 3.72 14.83 1.49
CA VAL A 42 3.60 16.28 1.68
C VAL A 42 2.18 16.67 1.29
N LYS A 43 1.48 17.36 2.19
CA LYS A 43 0.09 17.78 2.00
C LYS A 43 -0.06 19.28 2.20
N VAL A 44 -0.88 19.91 1.37
CA VAL A 44 -1.37 21.27 1.56
C VAL A 44 -2.86 21.20 1.87
N LEU A 45 -3.23 21.65 3.07
CA LEU A 45 -4.57 21.52 3.61
C LEU A 45 -5.21 22.89 3.77
N TYR A 46 -6.46 23.03 3.36
CA TYR A 46 -7.30 24.19 3.57
C TYR A 46 -8.36 23.88 4.63
N HIS A 47 -8.37 24.63 5.72
CA HIS A 47 -9.28 24.45 6.83
C HIS A 47 -10.47 25.39 6.75
N ILE A 48 -11.66 24.88 7.02
CA ILE A 48 -12.91 25.61 7.10
C ILE A 48 -13.44 25.45 8.52
N GLU A 49 -13.68 26.56 9.19
CA GLU A 49 -14.24 26.54 10.55
C GLU A 49 -15.72 26.11 10.51
N ALA A 50 -16.03 25.08 11.28
CA ALA A 50 -17.37 24.54 11.44
C ALA A 50 -17.98 24.98 12.80
N ASN A 51 -17.69 26.17 13.27
CA ASN A 51 -18.10 26.71 14.57
C ASN A 51 -19.63 26.73 14.78
N LYS A 52 -20.42 26.70 13.69
CA LYS A 52 -21.89 26.58 13.76
C LYS A 52 -22.37 25.21 14.26
N ILE A 53 -21.53 24.16 14.09
CA ILE A 53 -21.84 22.80 14.51
C ILE A 53 -21.28 22.54 15.92
N SER A 54 -20.00 22.86 16.11
CA SER A 54 -19.33 22.75 17.40
C SER A 54 -18.14 23.69 17.46
N GLN A 55 -17.93 24.33 18.59
CA GLN A 55 -16.73 25.14 18.81
C GLN A 55 -15.48 24.24 18.76
N GLY A 56 -14.47 24.65 17.99
CA GLY A 56 -13.24 23.89 17.81
C GLY A 56 -13.28 22.82 16.70
N LEU A 57 -14.43 22.60 16.10
CA LEU A 57 -14.56 21.70 14.95
C LEU A 57 -14.16 22.43 13.66
N LYS A 58 -13.27 21.83 12.90
CA LYS A 58 -12.86 22.28 11.57
C LYS A 58 -13.04 21.15 10.57
N ALA A 59 -13.53 21.44 9.39
CA ALA A 59 -13.42 20.58 8.25
C ALA A 59 -12.21 21.00 7.42
N TYR A 60 -11.56 20.09 6.74
CA TYR A 60 -10.48 20.43 5.84
C TYR A 60 -10.50 19.56 4.59
N PHE A 61 -9.94 20.10 3.54
CA PHE A 61 -9.64 19.40 2.31
C PHE A 61 -8.28 19.82 1.81
N GLY A 62 -7.67 18.99 1.02
CA GLY A 62 -6.35 19.29 0.51
C GLY A 62 -5.89 18.36 -0.58
N VAL A 63 -4.71 18.69 -1.07
CA VAL A 63 -4.00 17.89 -2.06
C VAL A 63 -2.59 17.65 -1.55
N GLY A 64 -2.03 16.54 -1.97
CA GLY A 64 -0.68 16.15 -1.58
C GLY A 64 0.00 15.30 -2.62
N TRP A 65 1.19 14.92 -2.28
CA TRP A 65 2.00 13.98 -3.04
C TRP A 65 2.58 12.95 -2.10
N GLU A 66 2.42 11.68 -2.45
CA GLU A 66 2.94 10.55 -1.69
C GLU A 66 4.04 9.82 -2.46
N VAL A 67 5.02 9.34 -1.73
CA VAL A 67 6.04 8.40 -2.20
C VAL A 67 6.07 7.24 -1.21
N LYS A 68 5.85 6.03 -1.69
CA LYS A 68 5.83 4.82 -0.86
C LYS A 68 6.76 3.76 -1.43
N LYS A 69 7.67 3.26 -0.59
CA LYS A 69 8.52 2.12 -0.90
C LYS A 69 8.07 0.92 -0.09
N THR A 70 7.63 -0.13 -0.80
CA THR A 70 7.13 -1.38 -0.21
C THR A 70 8.05 -2.51 -0.56
N ARG A 71 8.44 -3.33 0.42
CA ARG A 71 9.17 -4.58 0.21
C ARG A 71 8.25 -5.76 0.51
N ILE A 72 8.03 -6.59 -0.51
CA ILE A 72 7.12 -7.74 -0.45
C ILE A 72 7.95 -9.01 -0.55
N GLN A 73 7.64 -9.96 0.33
CA GLN A 73 8.19 -11.30 0.31
C GLN A 73 7.15 -12.21 -0.33
N TYR A 74 7.58 -13.03 -1.28
CA TYR A 74 6.80 -14.07 -1.94
C TYR A 74 7.41 -15.42 -1.63
N ASP A 75 6.58 -16.31 -1.08
CA ASP A 75 6.94 -17.68 -0.75
C ASP A 75 6.18 -18.60 -1.70
N TYR A 76 6.88 -19.45 -2.46
CA TYR A 76 6.25 -20.35 -3.42
C TYR A 76 6.98 -21.69 -3.49
N PHE A 77 6.22 -22.72 -3.88
CA PHE A 77 6.74 -24.03 -4.21
C PHE A 77 6.84 -24.18 -5.72
N TYR A 78 7.91 -24.79 -6.20
CA TYR A 78 8.05 -25.12 -7.61
C TYR A 78 8.43 -26.58 -7.79
N ASN A 79 7.80 -27.22 -8.76
CA ASN A 79 8.05 -28.60 -9.17
C ASN A 79 8.62 -28.58 -10.57
N LEU A 80 9.81 -29.17 -10.75
CA LEU A 80 10.41 -29.36 -12.05
C LEU A 80 9.85 -30.65 -12.64
N GLN A 81 9.09 -30.60 -13.73
CA GLN A 81 8.69 -31.76 -14.51
C GLN A 81 9.71 -31.94 -15.65
N GLY A 82 10.59 -32.93 -15.52
CA GLY A 82 11.54 -33.33 -16.58
C GLY A 82 11.59 -34.83 -16.76
N PRO A 83 11.81 -35.35 -17.99
CA PRO A 83 12.07 -36.77 -18.21
C PRO A 83 13.41 -37.13 -17.56
N GLY A 84 13.39 -37.90 -16.48
CA GLY A 84 14.56 -38.35 -15.74
C GLY A 84 14.65 -37.91 -14.29
N VAL A 85 13.79 -37.03 -13.82
CA VAL A 85 13.69 -36.66 -12.39
C VAL A 85 12.61 -37.53 -11.74
N GLY A 86 13.01 -38.66 -11.22
CA GLY A 86 12.16 -39.55 -10.45
C GLY A 86 11.98 -39.03 -9.04
N GLY A 87 11.08 -38.09 -8.84
CA GLY A 87 10.71 -37.60 -7.51
C GLY A 87 10.09 -36.21 -7.62
N LEU A 88 8.89 -36.07 -7.05
CA LEU A 88 8.25 -34.78 -6.80
C LEU A 88 9.05 -34.05 -5.70
N GLU A 89 10.17 -33.44 -6.03
CA GLU A 89 10.85 -32.55 -5.10
C GLU A 89 10.11 -31.21 -5.08
N ASN A 90 9.32 -31.01 -4.03
CA ASN A 90 8.74 -29.71 -3.70
C ASN A 90 9.85 -28.79 -3.22
N ASN A 91 10.42 -28.02 -4.14
CA ASN A 91 11.39 -27.02 -3.80
C ASN A 91 10.70 -25.73 -3.34
N PHE A 92 11.05 -25.28 -2.13
CA PHE A 92 10.56 -24.04 -1.56
C PHE A 92 11.51 -22.90 -1.88
N ARG A 93 10.97 -21.78 -2.38
CA ARG A 93 11.76 -20.59 -2.68
C ARG A 93 11.10 -19.35 -2.09
N ILE A 94 11.96 -18.45 -1.58
CA ILE A 94 11.59 -17.13 -1.08
C ILE A 94 12.18 -16.10 -2.02
N THR A 95 11.33 -15.21 -2.52
CA THR A 95 11.75 -14.09 -3.37
C THR A 95 11.27 -12.77 -2.77
N TYR A 96 12.10 -11.76 -2.87
CA TYR A 96 11.78 -10.40 -2.43
C TYR A 96 11.64 -9.49 -3.63
N ARG A 97 10.58 -8.69 -3.64
CA ARG A 97 10.45 -7.59 -4.61
C ARG A 97 10.25 -6.27 -3.89
N GLU A 98 10.91 -5.26 -4.39
CA GLU A 98 10.72 -3.88 -3.96
C GLU A 98 9.85 -3.18 -4.99
N ARG A 99 8.89 -2.40 -4.48
CA ARG A 99 7.98 -1.60 -5.29
C ARG A 99 8.02 -0.16 -4.78
N LEU A 100 8.23 0.76 -5.70
CA LEU A 100 8.11 2.19 -5.45
C LEU A 100 6.83 2.69 -6.13
N THR A 101 5.92 3.23 -5.34
CA THR A 101 4.70 3.90 -5.82
C THR A 101 4.81 5.38 -5.49
N THR A 102 4.37 6.23 -6.38
CA THR A 102 4.33 7.67 -6.15
C THR A 102 3.18 8.28 -6.92
N GLY A 103 2.59 9.34 -6.36
CA GLY A 103 1.50 10.00 -7.04
C GLY A 103 0.79 11.06 -6.21
N PRO A 104 -0.15 11.77 -6.86
CA PRO A 104 -0.99 12.74 -6.20
C PRO A 104 -2.01 12.08 -5.29
N GLN A 105 -2.37 12.81 -4.24
CA GLN A 105 -3.44 12.42 -3.33
C GLN A 105 -4.37 13.59 -3.04
N VAL A 106 -5.64 13.27 -2.80
CA VAL A 106 -6.67 14.19 -2.34
C VAL A 106 -7.08 13.78 -0.94
N VAL A 107 -7.20 14.75 -0.05
CA VAL A 107 -7.51 14.53 1.36
C VAL A 107 -8.77 15.27 1.73
N LEU A 108 -9.67 14.61 2.47
CA LEU A 108 -10.83 15.20 3.12
C LEU A 108 -10.82 14.79 4.58
N GLY A 109 -11.03 15.74 5.49
CA GLY A 109 -11.00 15.40 6.90
C GLY A 109 -11.76 16.38 7.78
N ILE A 110 -11.90 15.97 9.03
CA ILE A 110 -12.39 16.78 10.12
C ILE A 110 -11.37 16.78 11.25
N GLU A 111 -11.24 17.89 11.91
CA GLU A 111 -10.32 18.10 13.03
C GLU A 111 -11.07 18.79 14.18
N TYR A 112 -10.89 18.30 15.38
CA TYR A 112 -11.43 18.89 16.59
C TYR A 112 -10.30 19.35 17.50
N ALA A 113 -10.19 20.66 17.69
CA ALA A 113 -9.21 21.28 18.55
C ALA A 113 -9.78 21.42 19.98
N TYR A 114 -9.05 20.89 20.95
CA TYR A 114 -9.40 21.04 22.36
C TYR A 114 -8.80 22.32 22.91
N PHE A 115 -9.66 23.28 23.33
CA PHE A 115 -9.25 24.64 23.67
C PHE A 115 -8.28 24.77 24.85
N GLN A 116 -8.14 23.75 25.68
CA GLN A 116 -7.27 23.77 26.86
C GLN A 116 -5.90 23.13 26.59
N LEU A 117 -5.73 22.46 25.48
CA LEU A 117 -4.50 21.76 25.15
C LEU A 117 -4.08 22.10 23.71
N PRO A 118 -2.79 22.21 23.42
CA PRO A 118 -2.30 22.42 22.06
C PRO A 118 -2.35 21.13 21.24
N ILE A 119 -3.49 20.41 21.31
CA ILE A 119 -3.70 19.11 20.66
C ILE A 119 -5.04 19.15 19.95
N SER A 120 -5.06 18.64 18.74
CA SER A 120 -6.29 18.36 18.01
C SER A 120 -6.37 16.87 17.64
N ALA A 121 -7.58 16.34 17.65
CA ALA A 121 -7.87 15.02 17.12
C ALA A 121 -8.40 15.18 15.69
N PHE A 122 -7.96 14.34 14.77
CA PHE A 122 -8.41 14.37 13.40
C PHE A 122 -8.84 13.00 12.88
N MET A 123 -9.72 13.04 11.90
CA MET A 123 -10.12 11.91 11.07
C MET A 123 -10.07 12.35 9.62
N GLU A 124 -9.43 11.54 8.77
CA GLU A 124 -9.28 11.86 7.35
C GLU A 124 -9.50 10.65 6.46
N VAL A 125 -9.91 10.92 5.23
CA VAL A 125 -10.01 9.97 4.14
C VAL A 125 -9.19 10.52 2.98
N GLU A 126 -8.40 9.66 2.37
CA GLU A 126 -7.49 10.00 1.31
C GLU A 126 -7.77 9.16 0.07
N LEU A 127 -7.67 9.79 -1.08
CA LEU A 127 -7.67 9.13 -2.37
C LEU A 127 -6.30 9.35 -3.01
N PHE A 128 -5.53 8.30 -3.11
CA PHE A 128 -4.23 8.28 -3.78
C PHE A 128 -4.36 7.66 -5.18
N THR A 129 -3.59 8.17 -6.15
CA THR A 129 -3.47 7.60 -7.49
C THR A 129 -2.01 7.38 -7.85
N ASP A 130 -1.64 6.15 -8.18
CA ASP A 130 -0.26 5.83 -8.61
C ASP A 130 -0.02 6.30 -10.05
N VAL A 131 1.11 6.95 -10.27
CA VAL A 131 1.52 7.42 -11.61
C VAL A 131 2.79 6.73 -12.12
N MET A 132 3.42 5.88 -11.31
CA MET A 132 4.72 5.28 -11.64
C MET A 132 4.66 3.77 -11.83
N ALA A 133 4.30 3.03 -10.79
CA ALA A 133 4.38 1.57 -10.80
C ALA A 133 3.16 0.92 -11.46
N ASP A 134 2.01 1.55 -11.35
CA ASP A 134 0.75 1.09 -11.96
C ASP A 134 -0.13 2.31 -12.28
N PRO A 135 0.16 3.03 -13.38
CA PRO A 135 -0.50 4.29 -13.70
C PRO A 135 -2.02 4.16 -13.78
N GLY A 136 -2.71 5.02 -13.02
CA GLY A 136 -4.18 5.00 -12.93
C GLY A 136 -4.74 4.12 -11.82
N TRP A 137 -3.93 3.30 -11.15
CA TRP A 137 -4.39 2.59 -9.97
C TRP A 137 -4.62 3.55 -8.80
N SER A 138 -5.82 3.47 -8.21
CA SER A 138 -6.22 4.34 -7.12
C SER A 138 -6.58 3.54 -5.88
N ARG A 139 -6.29 4.10 -4.71
CA ARG A 139 -6.66 3.51 -3.42
C ARG A 139 -7.28 4.54 -2.50
N PHE A 140 -8.23 4.08 -1.69
CA PHE A 140 -8.75 4.83 -0.56
C PHE A 140 -8.04 4.41 0.71
N GLU A 141 -7.60 5.38 1.48
CA GLU A 141 -7.04 5.20 2.82
C GLU A 141 -7.82 6.05 3.80
N GLY A 142 -7.87 5.65 5.07
CA GLY A 142 -8.49 6.41 6.15
C GLY A 142 -7.56 6.42 7.35
N GLY A 143 -7.49 7.56 8.03
CA GLY A 143 -6.65 7.76 9.19
C GLY A 143 -7.39 8.45 10.33
N VAL A 144 -6.98 8.13 11.54
CA VAL A 144 -7.32 8.89 12.74
C VAL A 144 -6.05 9.16 13.52
N GLY A 145 -5.94 10.33 14.11
CA GLY A 145 -4.73 10.66 14.83
C GLY A 145 -4.86 11.90 15.72
N LEU A 146 -3.73 12.25 16.33
CA LEU A 146 -3.56 13.45 17.12
C LEU A 146 -2.50 14.34 16.43
N ARG A 147 -2.75 15.65 16.44
CA ARG A 147 -1.85 16.65 15.90
C ARG A 147 -1.55 17.69 16.99
N TYR A 148 -0.29 18.05 17.11
CA TYR A 148 0.10 19.17 17.95
C TYR A 148 -0.02 20.46 17.16
N VAL A 149 -0.67 21.48 17.76
CA VAL A 149 -0.91 22.79 17.12
C VAL A 149 -0.04 23.82 17.84
N PHE A 150 0.82 24.49 17.09
CA PHE A 150 1.72 25.53 17.59
C PHE A 150 1.03 26.90 17.63
#